data_f81350e173aa5799339eb46e9f578d12
#
_entry.id   f81350e173aa5799339eb46e9f578d12
#
_cell.length_a   1.000
_cell.length_b   1.000
_cell.length_c   1.000
_cell.angle_alpha   90.00
_cell.angle_beta   90.00
_cell.angle_gamma   90.00
#
_symmetry.space_group_name_H-M   'P 1'
#
loop_
_entity.id
_entity.type
_entity.pdbx_description
1 polymer ?
#
loop_
_entity_poly.entity_id
_entity_poly.type
_entity_poly.pdbx_seq_one_letter_code
_entity_poly.pdbx_strand_id
1 'polypeptide(L)'
;AAFGILYAFCGYFVAYYWNLMWLDAMVLFPVILLGIEKIINKGKPTLYCISLALMFFANYYMAYMICIFAVLYFLTYYFANYSIEQKFNRALSKKAPLAKRLSNSLFWSSGVKFAFFSIVAVLLAAFVVIPLITILTDSSATSSGSPAEYKKYFSTFDFLANHLASSEPTIRSSGTDVLPNVYCGVLTLLLVPLFLFCKKIKAREKISYVCLLGVLYLSFNMNYLNFVWHGFHFPNDLPYRFSFMYSFVLLVMAYKALIH
;
A
#
# COMPACT_ATOMS: atom_id res chain seq x y z
N ALA A 1 -7.51 -14.89 13.00
CA ALA A 1 -8.52 -14.00 13.62
C ALA A 1 -7.85 -12.79 14.30
N ALA A 2 -6.87 -12.97 15.23
CA ALA A 2 -6.29 -11.88 16.04
C ALA A 2 -5.76 -10.69 15.20
N PHE A 3 -4.94 -10.94 14.18
CA PHE A 3 -4.41 -9.86 13.33
C PHE A 3 -5.49 -9.15 12.49
N GLY A 4 -6.57 -9.83 12.15
CA GLY A 4 -7.74 -9.19 11.52
C GLY A 4 -8.46 -8.23 12.47
N ILE A 5 -8.55 -8.56 13.76
CA ILE A 5 -9.08 -7.67 14.79
C ILE A 5 -8.17 -6.46 15.00
N LEU A 6 -6.84 -6.68 15.09
CA LEU A 6 -5.88 -5.60 15.21
C LEU A 6 -5.91 -4.64 14.00
N TYR A 7 -6.17 -5.16 12.81
CA TYR A 7 -6.36 -4.33 11.62
C TYR A 7 -7.68 -3.55 11.67
N ALA A 8 -8.77 -4.21 12.03
CA ALA A 8 -10.09 -3.59 12.11
C ALA A 8 -10.17 -2.47 13.16
N PHE A 9 -9.36 -2.55 14.24
CA PHE A 9 -9.33 -1.57 15.32
C PHE A 9 -7.99 -0.82 15.40
N CYS A 10 -7.28 -0.67 14.28
CA CYS A 10 -6.07 0.14 14.24
C CYS A 10 -6.35 1.64 14.43
N GLY A 11 -5.33 2.43 14.74
CA GLY A 11 -5.45 3.87 14.97
C GLY A 11 -6.13 4.62 13.82
N TYR A 12 -5.96 4.16 12.58
CA TYR A 12 -6.68 4.72 11.44
C TYR A 12 -8.21 4.57 11.56
N PHE A 13 -8.69 3.38 11.91
CA PHE A 13 -10.12 3.15 12.12
C PHE A 13 -10.65 4.00 13.27
N VAL A 14 -9.96 4.03 14.41
CA VAL A 14 -10.37 4.82 15.58
C VAL A 14 -10.46 6.31 15.26
N ALA A 15 -9.55 6.84 14.43
CA ALA A 15 -9.58 8.23 14.02
C ALA A 15 -10.67 8.54 12.99
N TYR A 16 -10.97 7.62 12.08
CA TYR A 16 -11.76 7.89 10.88
C TYR A 16 -13.02 7.02 10.73
N TYR A 17 -13.49 6.32 11.78
CA TYR A 17 -14.68 5.46 11.72
C TYR A 17 -15.95 6.23 11.32
N TRP A 18 -16.03 7.53 11.59
CA TRP A 18 -17.12 8.40 11.19
C TRP A 18 -17.14 8.69 9.67
N ASN A 19 -16.04 8.46 8.98
CA ASN A 19 -15.94 8.65 7.53
C ASN A 19 -16.12 7.30 6.82
N LEU A 20 -17.37 6.85 6.73
CA LEU A 20 -17.73 5.52 6.23
C LEU A 20 -17.17 5.22 4.83
N MET A 21 -17.12 6.23 3.95
CA MET A 21 -16.59 6.04 2.58
C MET A 21 -15.12 5.64 2.50
N TRP A 22 -14.35 5.79 3.59
CA TRP A 22 -12.96 5.35 3.64
C TRP A 22 -12.81 3.94 4.20
N LEU A 23 -13.80 3.45 4.92
CA LEU A 23 -13.79 2.10 5.49
C LEU A 23 -13.90 1.03 4.40
N ASP A 24 -14.59 1.32 3.30
CA ASP A 24 -14.63 0.45 2.13
C ASP A 24 -13.22 0.17 1.59
N ALA A 25 -12.34 1.18 1.63
CA ALA A 25 -10.94 1.01 1.26
C ALA A 25 -10.21 0.03 2.18
N MET A 26 -10.44 0.10 3.50
CA MET A 26 -9.85 -0.85 4.45
C MET A 26 -10.30 -2.29 4.20
N VAL A 27 -11.58 -2.49 3.83
CA VAL A 27 -12.14 -3.82 3.54
C VAL A 27 -11.58 -4.40 2.24
N LEU A 28 -11.56 -3.60 1.17
CA LEU A 28 -11.12 -4.05 -0.17
C LEU A 28 -9.60 -4.17 -0.30
N PHE A 29 -8.84 -3.38 0.44
CA PHE A 29 -7.39 -3.33 0.36
C PHE A 29 -6.69 -4.70 0.54
N PRO A 30 -6.95 -5.49 1.61
CA PRO A 30 -6.36 -6.82 1.75
C PRO A 30 -6.73 -7.77 0.61
N VAL A 31 -7.94 -7.63 0.05
CA VAL A 31 -8.42 -8.46 -1.07
C VAL A 31 -7.67 -8.12 -2.36
N ILE A 32 -7.41 -6.83 -2.61
CA ILE A 32 -6.59 -6.36 -3.74
C ILE A 32 -5.17 -6.92 -3.63
N LEU A 33 -4.55 -6.86 -2.44
CA LEU A 33 -3.20 -7.38 -2.22
C LEU A 33 -3.14 -8.90 -2.41
N LEU A 34 -4.12 -9.64 -1.90
CA LEU A 34 -4.25 -11.08 -2.17
C LEU A 34 -4.40 -11.36 -3.69
N GLY A 35 -5.08 -10.47 -4.40
CA GLY A 35 -5.18 -10.52 -5.86
C GLY A 35 -3.81 -10.39 -6.55
N ILE A 36 -2.96 -9.46 -6.09
CA ILE A 36 -1.57 -9.29 -6.58
C ILE A 36 -0.75 -10.56 -6.31
N GLU A 37 -0.84 -11.12 -5.12
CA GLU A 37 -0.17 -12.38 -4.78
C GLU A 37 -0.61 -13.54 -5.70
N LYS A 38 -1.92 -13.61 -6.03
CA LYS A 38 -2.45 -14.61 -6.97
C LYS A 38 -1.93 -14.41 -8.39
N ILE A 39 -1.72 -13.16 -8.84
CA ILE A 39 -1.09 -12.88 -10.13
C ILE A 39 0.33 -13.47 -10.16
N ILE A 40 1.14 -13.16 -9.14
CA ILE A 40 2.54 -13.59 -9.08
C ILE A 40 2.65 -15.11 -8.89
N ASN A 41 1.87 -15.69 -7.97
CA ASN A 41 2.00 -17.11 -7.62
C ASN A 41 1.29 -18.05 -8.59
N LYS A 42 0.15 -17.64 -9.15
CA LYS A 42 -0.77 -18.51 -9.91
C LYS A 42 -1.11 -17.96 -11.29
N GLY A 43 -0.66 -16.77 -11.65
CA GLY A 43 -0.99 -16.09 -12.90
C GLY A 43 -2.48 -15.73 -13.06
N LYS A 44 -3.27 -15.73 -11.95
CA LYS A 44 -4.74 -15.50 -11.96
C LYS A 44 -5.05 -14.06 -11.58
N PRO A 45 -5.48 -13.18 -12.51
CA PRO A 45 -5.69 -11.76 -12.27
C PRO A 45 -7.12 -11.39 -11.83
N THR A 46 -8.08 -12.30 -11.92
CA THR A 46 -9.52 -12.02 -11.76
C THR A 46 -9.83 -11.36 -10.42
N LEU A 47 -9.28 -11.88 -9.30
CA LEU A 47 -9.53 -11.32 -7.98
C LEU A 47 -9.04 -9.88 -7.88
N TYR A 48 -7.83 -9.63 -8.39
CA TYR A 48 -7.23 -8.29 -8.42
C TYR A 48 -8.09 -7.30 -9.23
N CYS A 49 -8.44 -7.69 -10.45
CA CYS A 49 -9.21 -6.85 -11.36
C CYS A 49 -10.57 -6.47 -10.77
N ILE A 50 -11.33 -7.44 -10.25
CA ILE A 50 -12.66 -7.20 -9.70
C ILE A 50 -12.57 -6.35 -8.42
N SER A 51 -11.68 -6.69 -7.49
CA SER A 51 -11.57 -5.93 -6.24
C SER A 51 -11.09 -4.49 -6.45
N LEU A 52 -10.19 -4.27 -7.41
CA LEU A 52 -9.75 -2.92 -7.76
C LEU A 52 -10.86 -2.12 -8.46
N ALA A 53 -11.62 -2.73 -9.37
CA ALA A 53 -12.77 -2.09 -9.99
C ALA A 53 -13.82 -1.69 -8.97
N LEU A 54 -14.15 -2.58 -8.02
CA LEU A 54 -15.06 -2.28 -6.91
C LEU A 54 -14.53 -1.13 -6.03
N MET A 55 -13.21 -1.03 -5.84
CA MET A 55 -12.61 0.06 -5.08
C MET A 55 -12.77 1.41 -5.78
N PHE A 56 -12.60 1.47 -7.10
CA PHE A 56 -12.87 2.68 -7.89
C PHE A 56 -14.33 3.11 -7.81
N PHE A 57 -15.23 2.14 -7.76
CA PHE A 57 -16.66 2.37 -7.57
C PHE A 57 -16.97 2.94 -6.18
N ALA A 58 -16.42 2.34 -5.14
CA ALA A 58 -16.69 2.74 -3.77
C ALA A 58 -16.06 4.11 -3.45
N ASN A 59 -14.80 4.30 -3.83
CA ASN A 59 -14.09 5.55 -3.57
C ASN A 59 -12.87 5.68 -4.51
N TYR A 60 -13.01 6.48 -5.56
CA TYR A 60 -11.96 6.69 -6.55
C TYR A 60 -10.66 7.28 -5.97
N TYR A 61 -10.81 8.17 -4.98
CA TYR A 61 -9.67 8.85 -4.37
C TYR A 61 -8.80 7.89 -3.54
N MET A 62 -9.44 7.04 -2.74
CA MET A 62 -8.75 5.97 -2.03
C MET A 62 -8.22 4.90 -2.99
N ALA A 63 -8.94 4.62 -4.09
CA ALA A 63 -8.47 3.71 -5.15
C ALA A 63 -7.17 4.20 -5.78
N TYR A 64 -7.03 5.51 -6.03
CA TYR A 64 -5.78 6.10 -6.52
C TYR A 64 -4.61 5.83 -5.57
N MET A 65 -4.78 6.08 -4.27
CA MET A 65 -3.74 5.78 -3.27
C MET A 65 -3.42 4.29 -3.20
N ILE A 66 -4.45 3.43 -3.30
CA ILE A 66 -4.27 1.97 -3.35
C ILE A 66 -3.50 1.56 -4.60
N CYS A 67 -3.70 2.21 -5.76
CA CYS A 67 -2.92 1.93 -6.97
C CYS A 67 -1.43 2.22 -6.78
N ILE A 68 -1.07 3.35 -6.14
CA ILE A 68 0.34 3.66 -5.81
C ILE A 68 0.91 2.54 -4.91
N PHE A 69 0.18 2.20 -3.85
CA PHE A 69 0.61 1.14 -2.95
C PHE A 69 0.69 -0.23 -3.66
N ALA A 70 -0.24 -0.55 -4.54
CA ALA A 70 -0.26 -1.81 -5.28
C ALA A 70 1.01 -2.01 -6.12
N VAL A 71 1.56 -0.95 -6.73
CA VAL A 71 2.85 -1.00 -7.43
C VAL A 71 3.98 -1.29 -6.45
N LEU A 72 4.03 -0.58 -5.32
CA LEU A 72 5.04 -0.80 -4.28
C LEU A 72 4.96 -2.22 -3.69
N TYR A 73 3.74 -2.71 -3.45
CA TYR A 73 3.52 -4.05 -2.91
C TYR A 73 3.85 -5.14 -3.93
N PHE A 74 3.52 -4.95 -5.21
CA PHE A 74 3.92 -5.88 -6.27
C PHE A 74 5.44 -6.08 -6.29
N LEU A 75 6.21 -4.98 -6.24
CA LEU A 75 7.67 -5.04 -6.18
C LEU A 75 8.13 -5.73 -4.89
N THR A 76 7.60 -5.31 -3.74
CA THR A 76 7.94 -5.88 -2.43
C THR A 76 7.71 -7.39 -2.40
N TYR A 77 6.53 -7.83 -2.79
CA TYR A 77 6.15 -9.24 -2.77
C TYR A 77 6.98 -10.07 -3.75
N TYR A 78 7.23 -9.53 -4.95
CA TYR A 78 8.07 -10.18 -5.95
C TYR A 78 9.50 -10.37 -5.43
N PHE A 79 10.14 -9.34 -4.91
CA PHE A 79 11.51 -9.43 -4.40
C PHE A 79 11.62 -10.29 -3.13
N ALA A 80 10.64 -10.21 -2.23
CA ALA A 80 10.58 -11.06 -1.04
C ALA A 80 10.50 -12.55 -1.42
N ASN A 81 9.75 -12.88 -2.47
CA ASN A 81 9.49 -14.26 -2.91
C ASN A 81 10.29 -14.67 -4.16
N TYR A 82 11.45 -14.08 -4.42
CA TYR A 82 12.29 -14.36 -5.59
C TYR A 82 12.63 -15.85 -5.79
N SER A 83 12.51 -16.67 -4.76
CA SER A 83 12.62 -18.13 -4.89
C SER A 83 11.56 -18.76 -5.81
N ILE A 84 10.42 -18.09 -6.01
CA ILE A 84 9.37 -18.51 -6.95
C ILE A 84 9.90 -18.39 -8.39
N GLU A 85 10.58 -17.30 -8.72
CA GLU A 85 11.23 -17.13 -10.03
C GLU A 85 12.30 -18.16 -10.30
N GLN A 86 13.11 -18.51 -9.30
CA GLN A 86 14.10 -19.56 -9.43
C GLN A 86 13.46 -20.92 -9.74
N LYS A 87 12.31 -21.24 -9.14
CA LYS A 87 11.55 -22.46 -9.45
C LYS A 87 10.97 -22.39 -10.87
N PHE A 88 10.41 -21.26 -11.26
CA PHE A 88 9.86 -21.01 -12.59
C PHE A 88 10.94 -21.15 -13.68
N ASN A 89 12.11 -20.52 -13.48
CA ASN A 89 13.23 -20.58 -14.41
C ASN A 89 13.87 -21.99 -14.50
N ARG A 90 13.81 -22.79 -13.46
CA ARG A 90 14.23 -24.21 -13.49
C ARG A 90 13.26 -25.07 -14.29
N ALA A 91 11.96 -24.75 -14.26
CA ALA A 91 10.94 -25.45 -15.06
C ALA A 91 11.02 -25.08 -16.55
N LEU A 92 11.44 -23.85 -16.87
CA LEU A 92 11.78 -23.43 -18.23
C LEU A 92 13.14 -24.03 -18.60
N SER A 93 13.13 -25.09 -19.42
CA SER A 93 14.27 -25.85 -19.90
C SER A 93 15.54 -25.01 -20.05
N LYS A 94 16.68 -25.55 -19.55
CA LYS A 94 18.04 -25.01 -19.65
C LYS A 94 18.51 -24.72 -21.12
N LYS A 95 17.74 -25.10 -22.13
CA LYS A 95 18.06 -24.99 -23.57
C LYS A 95 17.45 -23.75 -24.25
N ALA A 96 16.69 -22.91 -23.54
CA ALA A 96 16.08 -21.72 -24.17
C ALA A 96 17.12 -20.58 -24.34
N PRO A 97 17.15 -19.86 -25.50
CA PRO A 97 18.04 -18.72 -25.73
C PRO A 97 17.75 -17.60 -24.71
N LEU A 98 18.79 -16.78 -24.40
CA LEU A 98 18.74 -15.73 -23.37
C LEU A 98 17.58 -14.78 -23.54
N ALA A 99 17.29 -14.35 -24.79
CA ALA A 99 16.16 -13.47 -25.12
C ALA A 99 14.81 -14.08 -24.73
N LYS A 100 14.62 -15.40 -24.94
CA LYS A 100 13.41 -16.14 -24.55
C LYS A 100 13.32 -16.34 -23.03
N ARG A 101 14.46 -16.43 -22.33
CA ARG A 101 14.52 -16.45 -20.87
C ARG A 101 14.12 -15.12 -20.24
N LEU A 102 14.57 -14.00 -20.79
CA LEU A 102 14.21 -12.66 -20.35
C LEU A 102 12.73 -12.35 -20.63
N SER A 103 12.27 -12.69 -21.84
CA SER A 103 10.85 -12.53 -22.23
C SER A 103 9.88 -13.38 -21.39
N ASN A 104 10.34 -14.53 -20.90
CA ASN A 104 9.54 -15.44 -20.07
C ASN A 104 9.84 -15.32 -18.58
N SER A 105 10.51 -14.26 -18.10
CA SER A 105 10.72 -14.07 -16.67
C SER A 105 9.37 -13.87 -15.95
N LEU A 106 9.26 -14.43 -14.75
CA LEU A 106 8.06 -14.30 -13.93
C LEU A 106 7.71 -12.83 -13.68
N PHE A 107 8.74 -11.98 -13.57
CA PHE A 107 8.58 -10.54 -13.38
C PHE A 107 7.80 -9.90 -14.52
N TRP A 108 8.26 -10.09 -15.76
CA TRP A 108 7.60 -9.50 -16.93
C TRP A 108 6.22 -10.10 -17.19
N SER A 109 6.08 -11.43 -17.06
CA SER A 109 4.79 -12.10 -17.23
C SER A 109 3.76 -11.63 -16.19
N SER A 110 4.15 -11.51 -14.92
CA SER A 110 3.26 -11.03 -13.85
C SER A 110 3.07 -9.53 -13.93
N GLY A 111 4.12 -8.75 -14.25
CA GLY A 111 4.05 -7.29 -14.38
C GLY A 111 3.13 -6.84 -15.51
N VAL A 112 3.22 -7.48 -16.69
CA VAL A 112 2.31 -7.19 -17.81
C VAL A 112 0.86 -7.51 -17.44
N LYS A 113 0.61 -8.65 -16.79
CA LYS A 113 -0.73 -8.99 -16.29
C LYS A 113 -1.22 -7.97 -15.27
N PHE A 114 -0.38 -7.62 -14.30
CA PHE A 114 -0.71 -6.61 -13.30
C PHE A 114 -1.09 -5.27 -13.96
N ALA A 115 -0.26 -4.74 -14.86
CA ALA A 115 -0.52 -3.48 -15.56
C ALA A 115 -1.78 -3.57 -16.44
N PHE A 116 -1.93 -4.62 -17.24
CA PHE A 116 -3.10 -4.81 -18.11
C PHE A 116 -4.39 -4.88 -17.31
N PHE A 117 -4.45 -5.69 -16.25
CA PHE A 117 -5.66 -5.82 -15.44
C PHE A 117 -5.92 -4.63 -14.51
N SER A 118 -4.92 -3.79 -14.22
CA SER A 118 -5.14 -2.48 -13.61
C SER A 118 -5.91 -1.56 -14.56
N ILE A 119 -5.51 -1.51 -15.84
CA ILE A 119 -6.21 -0.73 -16.85
C ILE A 119 -7.64 -1.26 -17.04
N VAL A 120 -7.82 -2.57 -17.13
CA VAL A 120 -9.15 -3.18 -17.25
C VAL A 120 -10.05 -2.83 -16.05
N ALA A 121 -9.49 -2.82 -14.82
CA ALA A 121 -10.24 -2.44 -13.63
C ALA A 121 -10.72 -0.98 -13.67
N VAL A 122 -9.87 -0.06 -14.14
CA VAL A 122 -10.24 1.36 -14.35
C VAL A 122 -11.29 1.49 -15.44
N LEU A 123 -11.16 0.75 -16.55
CA LEU A 123 -12.14 0.76 -17.64
C LEU A 123 -13.50 0.22 -17.21
N LEU A 124 -13.55 -0.80 -16.36
CA LEU A 124 -14.81 -1.30 -15.78
C LEU A 124 -15.50 -0.24 -14.92
N ALA A 125 -14.75 0.64 -14.26
CA ALA A 125 -15.28 1.75 -13.47
C ALA A 125 -15.38 3.07 -14.26
N ALA A 126 -15.11 3.09 -15.57
CA ALA A 126 -14.99 4.29 -16.39
C ALA A 126 -16.21 5.19 -16.35
N PHE A 127 -17.43 4.62 -16.22
CA PHE A 127 -18.67 5.40 -16.15
C PHE A 127 -18.79 6.24 -14.85
N VAL A 128 -18.01 5.92 -13.79
CA VAL A 128 -17.85 6.77 -12.60
C VAL A 128 -16.64 7.67 -12.76
N VAL A 129 -15.52 7.12 -13.24
CA VAL A 129 -14.22 7.82 -13.29
C VAL A 129 -14.22 8.96 -14.31
N ILE A 130 -14.84 8.78 -15.49
CA ILE A 130 -14.84 9.80 -16.55
C ILE A 130 -15.60 11.07 -16.14
N PRO A 131 -16.87 11.02 -15.68
CA PRO A 131 -17.57 12.21 -15.22
C PRO A 131 -16.84 12.91 -14.08
N LEU A 132 -16.23 12.12 -13.19
CA LEU A 132 -15.49 12.65 -12.06
C LEU A 132 -14.26 13.45 -12.51
N ILE A 133 -13.45 12.93 -13.44
CA ILE A 133 -12.29 13.66 -13.98
C ILE A 133 -12.75 15.00 -14.58
N THR A 134 -13.85 15.01 -15.32
CA THR A 134 -14.41 16.23 -15.89
C THR A 134 -14.77 17.25 -14.82
N ILE A 135 -15.44 16.82 -13.73
CA ILE A 135 -15.79 17.70 -12.61
C ILE A 135 -14.54 18.21 -11.88
N LEU A 136 -13.54 17.35 -11.70
CA LEU A 136 -12.29 17.72 -11.01
C LEU A 136 -11.48 18.75 -11.80
N THR A 137 -11.43 18.65 -13.13
CA THR A 137 -10.71 19.60 -14.00
C THR A 137 -11.34 20.99 -13.94
N ASP A 138 -12.65 21.07 -13.72
CA ASP A 138 -13.40 22.33 -13.63
C ASP A 138 -13.45 22.91 -12.20
N SER A 139 -12.94 22.15 -11.22
CA SER A 139 -13.00 22.55 -9.82
C SER A 139 -11.69 23.19 -9.33
N SER A 140 -11.79 24.08 -8.34
CA SER A 140 -10.64 24.65 -7.64
C SER A 140 -9.84 23.64 -6.82
N ALA A 141 -10.33 22.40 -6.67
CA ALA A 141 -9.66 21.35 -5.90
C ALA A 141 -8.30 20.93 -6.49
N THR A 142 -8.09 21.16 -7.79
CA THR A 142 -6.84 20.85 -8.50
C THR A 142 -5.93 22.06 -8.68
N SER A 143 -6.28 23.22 -8.15
CA SER A 143 -5.57 24.50 -8.36
C SER A 143 -4.33 24.68 -7.47
N SER A 144 -4.04 23.79 -6.55
CA SER A 144 -2.83 23.88 -5.71
C SER A 144 -1.58 23.62 -6.55
N GLY A 145 -0.70 24.62 -6.63
CA GLY A 145 0.60 24.48 -7.30
C GLY A 145 1.50 23.40 -6.65
N SER A 146 2.49 22.94 -7.39
CA SER A 146 3.51 22.02 -6.84
C SER A 146 4.24 22.66 -5.65
N PRO A 147 4.72 21.86 -4.69
CA PRO A 147 5.51 22.38 -3.57
C PRO A 147 6.74 23.17 -4.10
N ALA A 148 6.87 24.43 -3.69
CA ALA A 148 7.99 25.29 -4.09
C ALA A 148 9.30 24.89 -3.39
N GLU A 149 9.19 24.45 -2.11
CA GLU A 149 10.35 24.11 -1.27
C GLU A 149 10.16 22.75 -0.61
N TYR A 150 11.28 22.10 -0.26
CA TYR A 150 11.31 20.87 0.50
C TYR A 150 10.97 21.14 1.97
N LYS A 151 9.95 20.45 2.49
CA LYS A 151 9.57 20.54 3.90
C LYS A 151 9.41 19.13 4.49
N LYS A 152 9.98 18.93 5.68
CA LYS A 152 9.67 17.80 6.56
C LYS A 152 8.54 18.17 7.49
N TYR A 153 7.64 17.23 7.76
CA TYR A 153 6.46 17.48 8.58
C TYR A 153 6.70 17.22 10.07
N PHE A 154 7.49 16.18 10.40
CA PHE A 154 7.70 15.76 11.80
C PHE A 154 9.07 15.10 12.01
N SER A 155 9.46 14.97 13.26
CA SER A 155 10.68 14.26 13.66
C SER A 155 10.49 12.74 13.59
N THR A 156 11.57 12.01 13.34
CA THR A 156 11.55 10.53 13.33
C THR A 156 11.21 9.96 14.71
N PHE A 157 11.63 10.62 15.79
CA PHE A 157 11.34 10.17 17.15
C PHE A 157 9.85 10.31 17.48
N ASP A 158 9.22 11.42 17.09
CA ASP A 158 7.77 11.62 17.26
C ASP A 158 6.97 10.57 16.49
N PHE A 159 7.41 10.26 15.26
CA PHE A 159 6.79 9.19 14.48
C PHE A 159 6.92 7.82 15.17
N LEU A 160 8.07 7.50 15.74
CA LEU A 160 8.26 6.25 16.47
C LEU A 160 7.39 6.21 17.73
N ALA A 161 7.34 7.31 18.50
CA ALA A 161 6.49 7.43 19.67
C ALA A 161 4.99 7.27 19.33
N ASN A 162 4.57 7.68 18.13
CA ASN A 162 3.18 7.56 17.67
C ASN A 162 2.70 6.13 17.41
N HIS A 163 3.59 5.14 17.50
CA HIS A 163 3.21 3.72 17.50
C HIS A 163 2.76 3.21 18.88
N LEU A 164 2.89 4.02 19.93
CA LEU A 164 2.53 3.64 21.28
C LEU A 164 1.03 3.80 21.56
N ALA A 165 0.52 3.04 22.52
CA ALA A 165 -0.90 2.95 22.83
C ALA A 165 -1.55 4.26 23.32
N SER A 166 -0.76 5.18 23.86
CA SER A 166 -1.25 6.46 24.43
C SER A 166 -1.13 7.64 23.48
N SER A 167 -0.79 7.41 22.19
CA SER A 167 -0.74 8.49 21.21
C SER A 167 -2.16 8.96 20.87
N GLU A 168 -2.37 10.27 20.92
CA GLU A 168 -3.65 10.87 20.55
C GLU A 168 -3.91 10.71 19.05
N PRO A 169 -5.11 10.26 18.65
CA PRO A 169 -5.45 10.12 17.24
C PRO A 169 -5.62 11.50 16.59
N THR A 170 -5.01 11.69 15.43
CA THR A 170 -5.26 12.84 14.57
C THR A 170 -6.60 12.65 13.88
N ILE A 171 -7.65 13.34 14.35
CA ILE A 171 -9.02 13.22 13.83
C ILE A 171 -9.27 14.25 12.73
N ARG A 172 -9.03 15.52 13.01
CA ARG A 172 -9.12 16.63 12.06
C ARG A 172 -7.94 17.56 12.24
N SER A 173 -7.27 17.86 11.18
CA SER A 173 -6.22 18.86 11.15
C SER A 173 -5.93 19.28 9.73
N SER A 174 -5.84 20.58 9.53
CA SER A 174 -5.32 21.18 8.31
C SER A 174 -3.81 21.48 8.43
N GLY A 175 -3.23 21.23 9.60
CA GLY A 175 -1.83 21.51 9.90
C GLY A 175 -0.88 20.43 9.35
N THR A 176 0.36 20.85 9.14
CA THR A 176 1.46 19.95 8.73
C THR A 176 2.17 19.30 9.92
N ASP A 177 1.82 19.70 11.16
CA ASP A 177 2.54 19.30 12.39
C ASP A 177 1.85 18.14 13.12
N VAL A 178 1.00 17.41 12.41
CA VAL A 178 0.28 16.25 12.95
C VAL A 178 0.89 14.95 12.46
N LEU A 179 0.71 13.90 13.24
CA LEU A 179 1.28 12.58 12.98
C LEU A 179 0.25 11.66 12.32
N PRO A 180 0.68 10.71 11.45
CA PRO A 180 -0.22 9.73 10.85
C PRO A 180 -0.72 8.70 11.87
N ASN A 181 -1.98 8.30 11.80
CA ASN A 181 -2.57 7.27 12.67
C ASN A 181 -2.04 5.87 12.31
N VAL A 182 -0.94 5.45 12.95
CA VAL A 182 -0.21 4.22 12.62
C VAL A 182 -0.28 3.13 13.71
N TYR A 183 -0.85 3.43 14.88
CA TYR A 183 -0.98 2.44 15.95
C TYR A 183 -1.81 1.22 15.51
N CYS A 184 -1.31 0.02 15.75
CA CYS A 184 -1.98 -1.23 15.39
C CYS A 184 -1.81 -2.34 16.46
N GLY A 185 -1.67 -1.92 17.72
CA GLY A 185 -1.60 -2.82 18.88
C GLY A 185 -0.17 -3.07 19.38
N VAL A 186 -0.04 -3.15 20.71
CA VAL A 186 1.24 -3.41 21.38
C VAL A 186 1.87 -4.73 20.93
N LEU A 187 1.06 -5.77 20.73
CA LEU A 187 1.54 -7.07 20.24
C LEU A 187 2.27 -6.92 18.90
N THR A 188 1.77 -6.09 17.99
CA THR A 188 2.42 -5.83 16.70
C THR A 188 3.80 -5.20 16.91
N LEU A 189 3.91 -4.23 17.82
CA LEU A 189 5.19 -3.57 18.12
C LEU A 189 6.24 -4.53 18.69
N LEU A 190 5.82 -5.53 19.46
CA LEU A 190 6.72 -6.56 20.00
C LEU A 190 7.15 -7.57 18.91
N LEU A 191 6.25 -7.91 17.99
CA LEU A 191 6.51 -8.91 16.95
C LEU A 191 7.30 -8.36 15.76
N VAL A 192 7.19 -7.08 15.43
CA VAL A 192 7.94 -6.48 14.29
C VAL A 192 9.46 -6.57 14.47
N PRO A 193 10.08 -6.25 15.62
CA PRO A 193 11.48 -6.53 15.86
C PRO A 193 11.82 -8.02 15.73
N LEU A 194 10.97 -8.92 16.23
CA LEU A 194 11.17 -10.37 16.09
C LEU A 194 11.19 -10.82 14.63
N PHE A 195 10.38 -10.20 13.76
CA PHE A 195 10.45 -10.44 12.31
C PHE A 195 11.86 -10.18 11.78
N LEU A 196 12.53 -9.11 12.22
CA LEU A 196 13.88 -8.77 11.76
C LEU A 196 14.94 -9.76 12.27
N PHE A 197 14.80 -10.28 13.49
CA PHE A 197 15.74 -11.22 14.08
C PHE A 197 15.46 -12.69 13.77
N CYS A 198 14.26 -13.05 13.28
CA CYS A 198 13.88 -14.42 12.99
C CYS A 198 14.75 -15.03 11.88
N LYS A 199 15.55 -16.06 12.20
CA LYS A 199 16.45 -16.73 11.24
C LYS A 199 15.71 -17.50 10.14
N LYS A 200 14.47 -17.89 10.36
CA LYS A 200 13.66 -18.64 9.37
C LYS A 200 13.16 -17.73 8.24
N ILE A 201 13.06 -16.43 8.46
CA ILE A 201 12.66 -15.45 7.45
C ILE A 201 13.89 -15.00 6.66
N LYS A 202 13.81 -15.08 5.33
CA LYS A 202 14.92 -14.75 4.44
C LYS A 202 15.28 -13.26 4.53
N ALA A 203 16.57 -12.92 4.44
CA ALA A 203 17.06 -11.54 4.47
C ALA A 203 16.40 -10.67 3.38
N ARG A 204 16.19 -11.19 2.18
CA ARG A 204 15.49 -10.49 1.09
C ARG A 204 14.08 -10.06 1.48
N GLU A 205 13.33 -10.95 2.13
CA GLU A 205 11.97 -10.65 2.58
C GLU A 205 11.99 -9.54 3.62
N LYS A 206 12.88 -9.61 4.60
CA LYS A 206 13.08 -8.56 5.62
C LYS A 206 13.39 -7.21 4.97
N ILE A 207 14.38 -7.18 4.08
CA ILE A 207 14.79 -5.97 3.37
C ILE A 207 13.64 -5.40 2.56
N SER A 208 12.88 -6.23 1.82
CA SER A 208 11.77 -5.77 1.00
C SER A 208 10.67 -5.10 1.83
N TYR A 209 10.29 -5.69 2.97
CA TYR A 209 9.29 -5.09 3.86
C TYR A 209 9.81 -3.84 4.58
N VAL A 210 11.07 -3.82 5.02
CA VAL A 210 11.69 -2.62 5.61
C VAL A 210 11.76 -1.48 4.60
N CYS A 211 12.14 -1.77 3.35
CA CYS A 211 12.15 -0.76 2.28
C CYS A 211 10.74 -0.21 2.03
N LEU A 212 9.71 -1.07 2.02
CA LEU A 212 8.33 -0.63 1.86
C LEU A 212 7.89 0.30 3.00
N LEU A 213 8.17 -0.07 4.26
CA LEU A 213 7.92 0.80 5.41
C LEU A 213 8.69 2.12 5.32
N GLY A 214 9.95 2.08 4.87
CA GLY A 214 10.78 3.27 4.65
C GLY A 214 10.18 4.22 3.62
N VAL A 215 9.71 3.69 2.48
CA VAL A 215 9.02 4.48 1.45
C VAL A 215 7.74 5.11 2.00
N LEU A 216 6.93 4.37 2.76
CA LEU A 216 5.72 4.90 3.39
C LEU A 216 6.04 5.97 4.44
N TYR A 217 7.06 5.76 5.26
CA TYR A 217 7.54 6.77 6.23
C TYR A 217 7.95 8.07 5.52
N LEU A 218 8.75 7.96 4.46
CA LEU A 218 9.13 9.12 3.66
C LEU A 218 7.92 9.80 3.01
N SER A 219 6.92 9.01 2.60
CA SER A 219 5.68 9.52 2.01
C SER A 219 4.83 10.29 3.03
N PHE A 220 4.88 9.95 4.31
CA PHE A 220 4.25 10.74 5.37
C PHE A 220 5.05 12.02 5.69
N ASN A 221 6.37 11.95 5.70
CA ASN A 221 7.22 13.00 6.23
C ASN A 221 7.67 14.04 5.19
N MET A 222 7.63 13.71 3.89
CA MET A 222 8.09 14.58 2.81
C MET A 222 6.91 15.18 2.05
N ASN A 223 6.85 16.51 1.95
CA ASN A 223 5.78 17.22 1.27
C ASN A 223 5.61 16.82 -0.21
N TYR A 224 6.71 16.58 -0.95
CA TYR A 224 6.64 16.14 -2.35
C TYR A 224 5.97 14.77 -2.51
N LEU A 225 6.33 13.80 -1.67
CA LEU A 225 5.72 12.47 -1.72
C LEU A 225 4.27 12.51 -1.24
N ASN A 226 3.99 13.25 -0.17
CA ASN A 226 2.64 13.45 0.31
C ASN A 226 1.74 14.08 -0.76
N PHE A 227 2.24 15.08 -1.51
CA PHE A 227 1.57 15.69 -2.66
C PHE A 227 1.21 14.65 -3.74
N VAL A 228 2.16 13.76 -4.09
CA VAL A 228 1.88 12.67 -5.05
C VAL A 228 0.80 11.73 -4.54
N TRP A 229 0.85 11.32 -3.27
CA TRP A 229 -0.16 10.43 -2.68
C TRP A 229 -1.57 11.03 -2.69
N HIS A 230 -1.69 12.35 -2.62
CA HIS A 230 -2.96 13.07 -2.63
C HIS A 230 -3.43 13.50 -4.03
N GLY A 231 -2.86 12.93 -5.11
CA GLY A 231 -3.28 13.21 -6.48
C GLY A 231 -2.83 14.58 -6.97
N PHE A 232 -1.59 14.95 -6.63
CA PHE A 232 -0.95 16.20 -7.00
C PHE A 232 -1.64 17.46 -6.47
N HIS A 233 -2.20 17.36 -5.26
CA HIS A 233 -2.70 18.52 -4.50
C HIS A 233 -2.40 18.34 -3.00
N PHE A 234 -2.51 19.43 -2.23
CA PHE A 234 -2.43 19.36 -0.78
C PHE A 234 -3.82 19.13 -0.20
N PRO A 235 -4.00 18.17 0.71
CA PRO A 235 -5.30 18.01 1.38
C PRO A 235 -5.58 19.21 2.27
N ASN A 236 -6.79 19.75 2.16
CA ASN A 236 -7.23 20.86 3.01
C ASN A 236 -7.44 20.43 4.47
N ASP A 237 -7.72 19.14 4.67
CA ASP A 237 -7.96 18.52 5.97
C ASP A 237 -7.66 17.01 5.88
N LEU A 238 -7.57 16.33 7.03
CA LEU A 238 -7.38 14.87 7.12
C LEU A 238 -6.12 14.38 6.37
N PRO A 239 -4.93 14.79 6.79
CA PRO A 239 -3.68 14.33 6.21
C PRO A 239 -3.50 12.83 6.46
N TYR A 240 -2.63 12.18 5.69
CA TYR A 240 -2.24 10.77 5.87
C TYR A 240 -3.37 9.74 5.71
N ARG A 241 -4.30 9.99 4.77
CA ARG A 241 -5.43 9.10 4.46
C ARG A 241 -5.03 7.67 4.11
N PHE A 242 -3.77 7.45 3.75
CA PHE A 242 -3.21 6.15 3.41
C PHE A 242 -2.46 5.45 4.57
N SER A 243 -2.55 5.97 5.82
CA SER A 243 -1.80 5.42 6.96
C SER A 243 -2.23 3.99 7.36
N PHE A 244 -3.47 3.58 7.04
CA PHE A 244 -3.90 2.18 7.24
C PHE A 244 -3.05 1.17 6.45
N MET A 245 -2.49 1.56 5.31
CA MET A 245 -1.60 0.71 4.51
C MET A 245 -0.30 0.40 5.27
N TYR A 246 0.23 1.38 5.99
CA TYR A 246 1.40 1.21 6.85
C TYR A 246 1.11 0.25 8.01
N SER A 247 0.00 0.47 8.72
CA SER A 247 -0.47 -0.43 9.78
C SER A 247 -0.66 -1.86 9.28
N PHE A 248 -1.22 -2.03 8.08
CA PHE A 248 -1.36 -3.34 7.46
C PHE A 248 -0.02 -4.04 7.21
N VAL A 249 0.99 -3.31 6.72
CA VAL A 249 2.34 -3.86 6.51
C VAL A 249 2.96 -4.32 7.82
N LEU A 250 2.85 -3.52 8.90
CA LEU A 250 3.31 -3.92 10.23
C LEU A 250 2.64 -5.19 10.71
N LEU A 251 1.32 -5.31 10.53
CA LEU A 251 0.55 -6.51 10.91
C LEU A 251 0.97 -7.75 10.11
N VAL A 252 1.26 -7.60 8.81
CA VAL A 252 1.79 -8.70 7.99
C VAL A 252 3.17 -9.14 8.49
N MET A 253 4.06 -8.21 8.82
CA MET A 253 5.38 -8.54 9.40
C MET A 253 5.24 -9.25 10.75
N ALA A 254 4.38 -8.73 11.64
CA ALA A 254 4.10 -9.32 12.94
C ALA A 254 3.51 -10.74 12.81
N TYR A 255 2.56 -10.95 11.89
CA TYR A 255 2.00 -12.26 11.60
C TYR A 255 3.08 -13.25 11.13
N LYS A 256 3.96 -12.81 10.21
CA LYS A 256 5.07 -13.64 9.72
C LYS A 256 6.05 -14.01 10.83
N ALA A 257 6.32 -13.10 11.77
CA ALA A 257 7.14 -13.38 12.94
C ALA A 257 6.51 -14.45 13.85
N LEU A 258 5.19 -14.41 14.01
CA LEU A 258 4.47 -15.33 14.90
C LEU A 258 4.42 -16.75 14.35
N ILE A 259 4.30 -16.94 13.02
CA ILE A 259 4.16 -18.26 12.41
C ILE A 259 5.51 -18.96 12.13
N HIS A 260 6.63 -18.29 12.33
CA HIS A 260 7.97 -18.80 12.10
C HIS A 260 8.81 -18.91 13.37
#